data_9092f02543f123e270b32ff4c5773810
#
_entry.id   9092f02543f123e270b32ff4c5773810
#
_cell.length_a   1.000
_cell.length_b   1.000
_cell.length_c   1.000
_cell.angle_alpha   90.00
_cell.angle_beta   90.00
_cell.angle_gamma   90.00
#
_symmetry.space_group_name_H-M   'P 1'
#
loop_
_entity.id
_entity.type
_entity.pdbx_description
1 polymer ?
#
loop_
_entity_poly.entity_id
_entity_poly.type
_entity_poly.pdbx_seq_one_letter_code
_entity_poly.pdbx_strand_id
1 'polypeptide(L)'
;FPYPTLFRSPALNPLMTAIGAALEEDDYGSSIYVDYLARAIASQLVRRYSGRKAQPTPPLGPIGTIGPVIASAIDYMRAHIEEPISLDDIAHAVNRSASNLARQFRVSVGAPPHQYLLVMRIKHAQHLLITTGDSIAEIAFACGFSHQEHMTRMFRRWCDTTPATFRRAARN
;
A
#
# COMPACT_ATOMS: atom_id res chain seq x y z
N PHE A 1 0.61 11.52 -30.55
CA PHE A 1 1.25 10.60 -29.58
C PHE A 1 1.19 9.18 -30.13
N PRO A 2 2.29 8.43 -30.22
CA PRO A 2 2.35 7.14 -30.93
C PRO A 2 1.93 5.91 -30.10
N TYR A 3 1.11 6.03 -29.07
CA TYR A 3 0.73 4.91 -28.21
C TYR A 3 -0.77 4.71 -27.99
N PRO A 4 -1.60 4.60 -29.05
CA PRO A 4 -3.04 4.34 -28.88
C PRO A 4 -3.36 2.91 -28.41
N THR A 5 -2.39 1.99 -28.46
CA THR A 5 -2.60 0.58 -28.13
C THR A 5 -2.47 0.27 -26.62
N LEU A 6 -1.80 1.11 -25.84
CA LEU A 6 -1.68 0.96 -24.39
C LEU A 6 -3.03 1.17 -23.67
N PHE A 7 -3.83 2.11 -24.13
CA PHE A 7 -5.15 2.43 -23.58
C PHE A 7 -6.25 1.41 -23.94
N ARG A 8 -6.00 0.51 -24.87
CA ARG A 8 -6.94 -0.57 -25.26
C ARG A 8 -6.66 -1.90 -24.58
N SER A 9 -5.72 -1.97 -23.64
CA SER A 9 -5.45 -3.21 -22.91
C SER A 9 -6.56 -3.47 -21.88
N PRO A 10 -7.29 -4.60 -21.98
CA PRO A 10 -8.35 -4.93 -21.02
C PRO A 10 -7.85 -5.10 -19.58
N ALA A 11 -6.55 -5.28 -19.40
CA ALA A 11 -5.91 -5.37 -18.08
C ALA A 11 -5.47 -4.02 -17.50
N LEU A 12 -5.20 -3.00 -18.33
CA LEU A 12 -4.71 -1.69 -17.90
C LEU A 12 -5.84 -0.67 -17.72
N ASN A 13 -6.90 -0.77 -18.50
CA ASN A 13 -8.01 0.18 -18.45
C ASN A 13 -8.70 0.26 -17.07
N PRO A 14 -9.04 -0.87 -16.40
CA PRO A 14 -9.60 -0.84 -15.05
C PRO A 14 -8.63 -0.24 -14.02
N LEU A 15 -7.32 -0.50 -14.17
CA LEU A 15 -6.28 0.05 -13.27
C LEU A 15 -6.18 1.57 -13.41
N MET A 16 -6.21 2.10 -14.64
CA MET A 16 -6.18 3.54 -14.89
C MET A 16 -7.44 4.23 -14.37
N THR A 17 -8.60 3.61 -14.51
CA THR A 17 -9.87 4.13 -13.97
C THR A 17 -9.84 4.16 -12.44
N ALA A 18 -9.33 3.11 -11.81
CA ALA A 18 -9.18 3.03 -10.36
C ALA A 18 -8.19 4.08 -9.81
N ILE A 19 -7.09 4.36 -10.53
CA ILE A 19 -6.17 5.45 -10.19
C ILE A 19 -6.88 6.80 -10.29
N GLY A 20 -7.65 7.03 -11.36
CA GLY A 20 -8.41 8.27 -11.55
C GLY A 20 -9.37 8.51 -10.38
N ALA A 21 -10.16 7.51 -10.02
CA ALA A 21 -11.09 7.59 -8.88
C ALA A 21 -10.36 7.85 -7.56
N ALA A 22 -9.25 7.15 -7.32
CA ALA A 22 -8.47 7.32 -6.08
C ALA A 22 -7.74 8.69 -6.01
N LEU A 23 -7.47 9.34 -7.11
CA LEU A 23 -6.89 10.69 -7.14
C LEU A 23 -7.93 11.79 -6.88
N GLU A 24 -9.21 11.50 -7.07
CA GLU A 24 -10.31 12.43 -6.75
C GLU A 24 -10.67 12.42 -5.26
N GLU A 25 -10.32 11.34 -4.54
CA GLU A 25 -10.47 11.25 -3.10
C GLU A 25 -9.18 11.74 -2.43
N ASP A 26 -9.21 12.94 -1.87
CA ASP A 26 -8.05 13.60 -1.21
C ASP A 26 -7.80 13.02 0.20
N ASP A 27 -7.78 11.67 0.31
CA ASP A 27 -7.55 10.93 1.56
C ASP A 27 -6.23 10.16 1.53
N TYR A 28 -5.62 10.03 2.71
CA TYR A 28 -4.37 9.29 2.95
C TYR A 28 -4.41 7.82 2.44
N GLY A 29 -5.58 7.18 2.55
CA GLY A 29 -5.81 5.83 2.04
C GLY A 29 -5.73 5.75 0.52
N SER A 30 -6.25 6.74 -0.17
CA SER A 30 -6.25 6.84 -1.64
C SER A 30 -4.84 6.96 -2.21
N SER A 31 -3.95 7.73 -1.56
CA SER A 31 -2.54 7.83 -1.94
C SER A 31 -1.80 6.49 -1.86
N ILE A 32 -2.07 5.66 -0.83
CA ILE A 32 -1.49 4.31 -0.70
C ILE A 32 -2.02 3.41 -1.82
N TYR A 33 -3.30 3.49 -2.11
CA TYR A 33 -3.94 2.71 -3.14
C TYR A 33 -3.37 3.03 -4.54
N VAL A 34 -3.16 4.31 -4.84
CA VAL A 34 -2.50 4.77 -6.07
C VAL A 34 -1.09 4.21 -6.20
N ASP A 35 -0.28 4.22 -5.14
CA ASP A 35 1.07 3.64 -5.15
C ASP A 35 1.05 2.13 -5.47
N TYR A 36 0.11 1.39 -4.89
CA TYR A 36 -0.04 -0.04 -5.19
C TYR A 36 -0.48 -0.28 -6.63
N LEU A 37 -1.43 0.49 -7.14
CA LEU A 37 -1.88 0.40 -8.52
C LEU A 37 -0.76 0.74 -9.51
N ALA A 38 0.01 1.79 -9.24
CA ALA A 38 1.16 2.17 -10.06
C ALA A 38 2.22 1.04 -10.11
N ARG A 39 2.53 0.42 -8.97
CA ARG A 39 3.45 -0.74 -8.90
C ARG A 39 2.89 -1.98 -9.59
N ALA A 40 1.59 -2.23 -9.50
CA ALA A 40 0.92 -3.31 -10.22
C ALA A 40 1.02 -3.11 -11.73
N ILE A 41 0.77 -1.89 -12.22
CA ILE A 41 0.93 -1.53 -13.64
C ILE A 41 2.38 -1.72 -14.07
N ALA A 42 3.35 -1.19 -13.33
CA ALA A 42 4.77 -1.33 -13.64
C ALA A 42 5.18 -2.81 -13.72
N SER A 43 4.72 -3.64 -12.78
CA SER A 43 5.02 -5.08 -12.79
C SER A 43 4.38 -5.82 -13.97
N GLN A 44 3.20 -5.40 -14.42
CA GLN A 44 2.54 -5.93 -15.61
C GLN A 44 3.27 -5.52 -16.90
N LEU A 45 3.70 -4.27 -16.97
CA LEU A 45 4.50 -3.77 -18.11
C LEU A 45 5.83 -4.51 -18.21
N VAL A 46 6.57 -4.64 -17.11
CA VAL A 46 7.83 -5.40 -17.08
C VAL A 46 7.61 -6.84 -17.52
N ARG A 47 6.56 -7.52 -17.04
CA ARG A 47 6.24 -8.90 -17.48
C ARG A 47 5.92 -9.00 -18.94
N ARG A 48 5.18 -8.04 -19.49
CA ARG A 48 4.74 -8.05 -20.89
C ARG A 48 5.89 -7.76 -21.87
N TYR A 49 6.83 -6.91 -21.47
CA TYR A 49 7.93 -6.45 -22.32
C TYR A 49 9.27 -7.14 -22.04
N SER A 50 9.44 -7.84 -20.90
CA SER A 50 10.70 -8.52 -20.55
C SER A 50 10.84 -9.95 -21.10
N GLY A 51 9.89 -10.44 -21.89
CA GLY A 51 9.96 -11.79 -22.51
C GLY A 51 9.95 -12.99 -21.53
N ARG A 52 9.79 -12.75 -20.23
CA ARG A 52 9.65 -13.84 -19.23
C ARG A 52 8.26 -14.46 -19.33
N LYS A 53 8.21 -15.80 -19.50
CA LYS A 53 6.95 -16.56 -19.45
C LYS A 53 6.24 -16.24 -18.12
N ALA A 54 5.09 -15.57 -18.23
CA ALA A 54 4.25 -15.24 -17.09
C ALA A 54 3.72 -16.55 -16.48
N GLN A 55 3.94 -16.75 -15.18
CA GLN A 55 3.07 -17.67 -14.44
C GLN A 55 1.64 -17.08 -14.47
N PRO A 56 0.61 -17.94 -14.65
CA PRO A 56 -0.76 -17.46 -14.67
C PRO A 56 -1.07 -16.77 -13.34
N THR A 57 -1.19 -15.45 -13.37
CA THR A 57 -1.79 -14.69 -12.27
C THR A 57 -3.27 -15.04 -12.24
N PRO A 58 -3.84 -15.37 -11.08
CA PRO A 58 -5.29 -15.52 -10.97
C PRO A 58 -5.96 -14.27 -11.55
N PRO A 59 -7.11 -14.43 -12.24
CA PRO A 59 -7.84 -13.28 -12.79
C PRO A 59 -8.10 -12.31 -11.65
N LEU A 60 -7.59 -11.09 -11.80
CA LEU A 60 -7.97 -9.98 -10.96
C LEU A 60 -9.49 -9.84 -11.14
N GLY A 61 -10.24 -10.06 -10.08
CA GLY A 61 -11.64 -9.69 -10.05
C GLY A 61 -11.81 -8.23 -10.49
N PRO A 62 -13.02 -7.74 -10.72
CA PRO A 62 -13.23 -6.38 -11.23
C PRO A 62 -12.45 -5.40 -10.34
N ILE A 63 -11.35 -4.92 -10.89
CA ILE A 63 -10.50 -3.90 -10.26
C ILE A 63 -11.30 -2.61 -10.31
N GLY A 64 -11.69 -2.11 -9.17
CA GLY A 64 -12.43 -0.86 -9.07
C GLY A 64 -13.43 -0.78 -7.93
N THR A 65 -13.70 -1.89 -7.23
CA THR A 65 -14.54 -1.83 -6.03
C THR A 65 -13.87 -2.64 -4.93
N ILE A 66 -13.25 -1.95 -3.99
CA ILE A 66 -12.84 -2.59 -2.73
C ILE A 66 -14.14 -3.05 -2.06
N GLY A 67 -14.33 -4.37 -1.98
CA GLY A 67 -15.52 -4.92 -1.35
C GLY A 67 -15.61 -4.47 0.13
N PRO A 68 -16.82 -4.40 0.71
CA PRO A 68 -17.02 -3.83 2.05
C PRO A 68 -16.16 -4.50 3.12
N VAL A 69 -15.89 -5.78 3.02
CA VAL A 69 -15.04 -6.52 3.96
C VAL A 69 -13.58 -6.00 3.91
N ILE A 70 -13.07 -5.74 2.72
CA ILE A 70 -11.69 -5.24 2.56
C ILE A 70 -11.60 -3.76 2.96
N ALA A 71 -12.62 -2.95 2.65
CA ALA A 71 -12.71 -1.57 3.13
C ALA A 71 -12.69 -1.53 4.67
N SER A 72 -13.55 -2.32 5.33
CA SER A 72 -13.56 -2.42 6.80
C SER A 72 -12.22 -2.91 7.37
N ALA A 73 -11.53 -3.83 6.69
CA ALA A 73 -10.21 -4.27 7.12
C ALA A 73 -9.16 -3.13 7.03
N ILE A 74 -9.22 -2.31 5.99
CA ILE A 74 -8.35 -1.14 5.83
C ILE A 74 -8.67 -0.08 6.90
N ASP A 75 -9.95 0.17 7.17
CA ASP A 75 -10.38 1.10 8.22
C ASP A 75 -9.92 0.64 9.61
N TYR A 76 -10.01 -0.66 9.89
CA TYR A 76 -9.46 -1.24 11.12
C TYR A 76 -7.95 -1.04 11.22
N MET A 77 -7.20 -1.31 10.16
CA MET A 77 -5.74 -1.07 10.12
C MET A 77 -5.41 0.41 10.36
N ARG A 78 -6.21 1.32 9.81
CA ARG A 78 -6.03 2.77 9.97
C ARG A 78 -6.27 3.20 11.42
N ALA A 79 -7.35 2.72 12.03
CA ALA A 79 -7.70 3.05 13.41
C ALA A 79 -6.68 2.52 14.44
N HIS A 80 -5.96 1.43 14.10
CA HIS A 80 -5.02 0.75 14.99
C HIS A 80 -3.58 0.79 14.44
N ILE A 81 -3.23 1.85 13.70
CA ILE A 81 -1.93 1.93 13.01
C ILE A 81 -0.73 1.91 13.96
N GLU A 82 -0.91 2.46 15.16
CA GLU A 82 0.09 2.54 16.22
C GLU A 82 0.25 1.23 17.02
N GLU A 83 -0.74 0.35 16.91
CA GLU A 83 -0.81 -0.87 17.70
C GLU A 83 -0.12 -2.06 17.00
N PRO A 84 0.42 -3.04 17.74
CA PRO A 84 1.02 -4.24 17.15
C PRO A 84 -0.05 -5.25 16.69
N ILE A 85 -0.93 -4.82 15.76
CA ILE A 85 -2.00 -5.67 15.24
C ILE A 85 -1.46 -6.79 14.36
N SER A 86 -2.04 -7.98 14.52
CA SER A 86 -1.76 -9.17 13.72
C SER A 86 -2.78 -9.34 12.58
N LEU A 87 -2.51 -10.27 11.67
CA LEU A 87 -3.49 -10.65 10.65
C LEU A 87 -4.76 -11.25 11.26
N ASP A 88 -4.63 -11.97 12.37
CA ASP A 88 -5.77 -12.57 13.07
C ASP A 88 -6.68 -11.49 13.67
N ASP A 89 -6.10 -10.42 14.26
CA ASP A 89 -6.87 -9.28 14.78
C ASP A 89 -7.69 -8.62 13.69
N ILE A 90 -7.06 -8.35 12.54
CA ILE A 90 -7.74 -7.75 11.38
C ILE A 90 -8.86 -8.68 10.86
N ALA A 91 -8.59 -9.98 10.79
CA ALA A 91 -9.56 -10.96 10.32
C ALA A 91 -10.75 -11.08 11.27
N HIS A 92 -10.51 -11.09 12.58
CA HIS A 92 -11.53 -11.05 13.61
C HIS A 92 -12.43 -9.81 13.50
N ALA A 93 -11.83 -8.64 13.33
CA ALA A 93 -12.57 -7.38 13.20
C ALA A 93 -13.57 -7.38 12.04
N VAL A 94 -13.29 -8.15 10.98
CA VAL A 94 -14.18 -8.24 9.81
C VAL A 94 -14.93 -9.58 9.69
N ASN A 95 -14.98 -10.36 10.77
CA ASN A 95 -15.64 -11.67 10.82
C ASN A 95 -15.19 -12.62 9.68
N ARG A 96 -13.90 -12.76 9.48
CA ARG A 96 -13.28 -13.67 8.51
C ARG A 96 -12.15 -14.47 9.15
N SER A 97 -11.83 -15.63 8.55
CA SER A 97 -10.57 -16.31 8.88
C SER A 97 -9.39 -15.56 8.27
N ALA A 98 -8.23 -15.63 8.93
CA ALA A 98 -6.99 -14.99 8.44
C ALA A 98 -6.64 -15.41 7.01
N SER A 99 -6.79 -16.71 6.69
CA SER A 99 -6.51 -17.22 5.34
C SER A 99 -7.47 -16.67 4.29
N ASN A 100 -8.75 -16.53 4.62
CA ASN A 100 -9.75 -15.98 3.71
C ASN A 100 -9.49 -14.49 3.49
N LEU A 101 -9.26 -13.72 4.58
CA LEU A 101 -8.91 -12.31 4.48
C LEU A 101 -7.66 -12.11 3.64
N ALA A 102 -6.57 -12.84 3.91
CA ALA A 102 -5.31 -12.70 3.17
C ALA A 102 -5.49 -12.95 1.67
N ARG A 103 -6.27 -13.96 1.30
CA ARG A 103 -6.59 -14.27 -0.09
C ARG A 103 -7.42 -13.18 -0.75
N GLN A 104 -8.52 -12.75 -0.11
CA GLN A 104 -9.39 -11.70 -0.64
C GLN A 104 -8.66 -10.36 -0.74
N PHE A 105 -7.90 -10.00 0.29
CA PHE A 105 -7.12 -8.77 0.33
C PHE A 105 -6.10 -8.72 -0.82
N ARG A 106 -5.37 -9.83 -1.05
CA ARG A 106 -4.41 -9.92 -2.16
C ARG A 106 -5.10 -9.80 -3.52
N VAL A 107 -6.30 -10.34 -3.68
CA VAL A 107 -7.07 -10.24 -4.93
C VAL A 107 -7.56 -8.80 -5.14
N SER A 108 -8.08 -8.15 -4.10
CA SER A 108 -8.66 -6.80 -4.20
C SER A 108 -7.62 -5.69 -4.26
N VAL A 109 -6.55 -5.81 -3.46
CA VAL A 109 -5.53 -4.76 -3.26
C VAL A 109 -4.22 -5.05 -4.00
N GLY A 110 -4.01 -6.29 -4.43
CA GLY A 110 -2.77 -6.71 -5.12
C GLY A 110 -1.60 -7.03 -4.18
N ALA A 111 -1.75 -6.84 -2.87
CA ALA A 111 -0.72 -7.06 -1.85
C ALA A 111 -1.27 -7.78 -0.62
N PRO A 112 -0.43 -8.51 0.14
CA PRO A 112 -0.86 -9.09 1.41
C PRO A 112 -1.18 -8.00 2.46
N PRO A 113 -2.12 -8.27 3.41
CA PRO A 113 -2.53 -7.31 4.45
C PRO A 113 -1.35 -6.71 5.23
N HIS A 114 -0.39 -7.55 5.65
CA HIS A 114 0.77 -7.09 6.42
C HIS A 114 1.67 -6.12 5.64
N GLN A 115 1.82 -6.31 4.31
CA GLN A 115 2.59 -5.37 3.48
C GLN A 115 1.86 -4.04 3.33
N TYR A 116 0.55 -4.09 3.18
CA TYR A 116 -0.29 -2.91 3.10
C TYR A 116 -0.19 -2.08 4.40
N LEU A 117 -0.38 -2.72 5.56
CA LEU A 117 -0.22 -2.08 6.87
C LEU A 117 1.19 -1.46 7.03
N LEU A 118 2.22 -2.17 6.58
CA LEU A 118 3.59 -1.66 6.67
C LEU A 118 3.78 -0.38 5.84
N VAL A 119 3.20 -0.31 4.64
CA VAL A 119 3.24 0.91 3.82
C VAL A 119 2.45 2.04 4.47
N MET A 120 1.28 1.76 5.05
CA MET A 120 0.53 2.76 5.83
C MET A 120 1.37 3.34 6.96
N ARG A 121 2.05 2.49 7.73
CA ARG A 121 2.96 2.92 8.82
C ARG A 121 4.11 3.77 8.33
N ILE A 122 4.71 3.43 7.19
CA ILE A 122 5.79 4.24 6.59
C ILE A 122 5.27 5.61 6.14
N LYS A 123 4.08 5.68 5.53
CA LYS A 123 3.48 6.98 5.17
C LYS A 123 3.11 7.82 6.40
N HIS A 124 2.60 7.18 7.45
CA HIS A 124 2.37 7.86 8.72
C HIS A 124 3.69 8.40 9.31
N ALA A 125 4.76 7.62 9.27
CA ALA A 125 6.08 8.07 9.68
C ALA A 125 6.60 9.26 8.84
N GLN A 126 6.38 9.26 7.52
CA GLN A 126 6.72 10.42 6.67
C GLN A 126 5.98 11.68 7.11
N HIS A 127 4.69 11.56 7.42
CA HIS A 127 3.90 12.68 7.93
C HIS A 127 4.46 13.21 9.25
N LEU A 128 4.68 12.35 10.24
CA LEU A 128 5.23 12.74 11.55
C LEU A 128 6.64 13.34 11.43
N LEU A 129 7.49 12.83 10.54
CA LEU A 129 8.82 13.36 10.28
C LEU A 129 8.80 14.82 9.81
N ILE A 130 7.76 15.22 9.08
CA ILE A 130 7.61 16.60 8.56
C ILE A 130 6.94 17.49 9.59
N THR A 131 5.89 17.00 10.25
CA THR A 131 4.97 17.80 11.07
C THR A 131 5.38 17.93 12.53
N THR A 132 6.20 17.00 13.05
CA THR A 132 6.59 16.99 14.47
C THR A 132 8.09 17.20 14.67
N GLY A 133 8.48 17.50 15.92
CA GLY A 133 9.88 17.55 16.37
C GLY A 133 10.38 16.24 16.99
N ASP A 134 9.52 15.23 17.07
CA ASP A 134 9.78 13.99 17.81
C ASP A 134 11.02 13.25 17.29
N SER A 135 11.69 12.51 18.16
CA SER A 135 12.84 11.69 17.77
C SER A 135 12.42 10.59 16.78
N ILE A 136 13.38 10.07 16.03
CA ILE A 136 13.11 8.95 15.09
C ILE A 136 12.61 7.70 15.85
N ALA A 137 13.04 7.53 17.09
CA ALA A 137 12.59 6.44 17.95
C ALA A 137 11.12 6.61 18.38
N GLU A 138 10.73 7.80 18.84
CA GLU A 138 9.34 8.10 19.20
C GLU A 138 8.42 7.93 17.99
N ILE A 139 8.79 8.43 16.82
CA ILE A 139 8.03 8.23 15.58
C ILE A 139 7.91 6.75 15.21
N ALA A 140 8.97 5.95 15.43
CA ALA A 140 8.88 4.53 15.17
C ALA A 140 7.79 3.87 16.03
N PHE A 141 7.75 4.17 17.32
CA PHE A 141 6.73 3.66 18.23
C PHE A 141 5.33 4.18 17.87
N ALA A 142 5.17 5.47 17.61
CA ALA A 142 3.91 6.07 17.20
C ALA A 142 3.38 5.49 15.87
N CYS A 143 4.23 4.90 15.05
CA CYS A 143 3.84 4.21 13.82
C CYS A 143 3.70 2.68 13.99
N GLY A 144 3.69 2.15 15.22
CA GLY A 144 3.50 0.74 15.50
C GLY A 144 4.70 -0.16 15.16
N PHE A 145 5.91 0.41 15.08
CA PHE A 145 7.13 -0.39 14.96
C PHE A 145 7.69 -0.72 16.33
N SER A 146 8.07 -1.98 16.55
CA SER A 146 8.66 -2.42 17.80
C SER A 146 10.03 -1.79 18.07
N HIS A 147 10.77 -1.42 17.01
CA HIS A 147 12.12 -0.86 17.11
C HIS A 147 12.39 0.13 15.99
N GLN A 148 13.15 1.19 16.30
CA GLN A 148 13.57 2.21 15.33
C GLN A 148 14.30 1.60 14.12
N GLU A 149 15.13 0.58 14.34
CA GLU A 149 15.91 -0.09 13.29
C GLU A 149 14.98 -0.76 12.27
N HIS A 150 13.88 -1.35 12.73
CA HIS A 150 12.88 -1.97 11.85
C HIS A 150 12.23 -0.90 10.97
N MET A 151 11.75 0.20 11.57
CA MET A 151 11.23 1.33 10.80
C MET A 151 12.25 1.86 9.80
N THR A 152 13.50 2.11 10.23
CA THR A 152 14.56 2.65 9.36
C THR A 152 14.84 1.76 8.17
N ARG A 153 14.89 0.44 8.38
CA ARG A 153 15.10 -0.56 7.31
C ARG A 153 13.94 -0.55 6.31
N MET A 154 12.70 -0.51 6.81
CA MET A 154 11.51 -0.45 5.95
C MET A 154 11.42 0.88 5.23
N PHE A 155 11.70 1.98 5.90
CA PHE A 155 11.72 3.31 5.30
C PHE A 155 12.72 3.40 4.15
N ARG A 156 13.95 2.88 4.31
CA ARG A 156 14.93 2.79 3.21
C ARG A 156 14.41 1.96 2.05
N ARG A 157 13.77 0.84 2.32
CA ARG A 157 13.23 -0.05 1.28
C ARG A 157 12.14 0.60 0.44
N TRP A 158 11.32 1.48 1.04
CA TRP A 158 10.16 2.08 0.38
C TRP A 158 10.41 3.50 -0.13
N CYS A 159 11.31 4.24 0.49
CA CYS A 159 11.57 5.65 0.20
C CYS A 159 12.99 5.91 -0.36
N ASP A 160 13.82 4.86 -0.51
CA ASP A 160 15.22 4.93 -0.97
C ASP A 160 16.11 5.91 -0.16
N THR A 161 15.67 6.28 1.05
CA THR A 161 16.38 7.21 1.94
C THR A 161 16.15 6.85 3.41
N THR A 162 16.89 7.47 4.33
CA THR A 162 16.67 7.27 5.77
C THR A 162 15.63 8.27 6.31
N PRO A 163 14.93 7.94 7.43
CA PRO A 163 14.02 8.87 8.10
C PRO A 163 14.69 10.22 8.43
N ALA A 164 15.94 10.20 8.93
CA ALA A 164 16.68 11.40 9.27
C ALA A 164 17.01 12.26 8.05
N THR A 165 17.43 11.64 6.94
CA THR A 165 17.71 12.35 5.69
C THR A 165 16.43 12.91 5.08
N PHE A 166 15.35 12.14 5.11
CA PHE A 166 14.03 12.58 4.63
C PHE A 166 13.53 13.81 5.42
N ARG A 167 13.60 13.80 6.76
CA ARG A 167 13.24 14.94 7.61
C ARG A 167 14.05 16.19 7.24
N ARG A 168 15.35 16.04 7.09
CA ARG A 168 16.24 17.18 6.75
C ARG A 168 15.90 17.79 5.40
N ALA A 169 15.64 16.96 4.40
CA ALA A 169 15.27 17.42 3.06
C ALA A 169 13.91 18.11 3.01
N ALA A 170 12.97 17.70 3.86
CA ALA A 170 11.63 18.29 3.90
C ALA A 170 11.55 19.62 4.69
N ARG A 171 12.58 19.95 5.51
CA ARG A 171 12.63 21.17 6.34
C ARG A 171 13.54 22.27 5.74
N ASN A 172 14.22 21.98 4.66
CA ASN A 172 15.00 22.94 3.88
C ASN A 172 14.17 23.49 2.71
#